data_213f25a6024a4b165287722dc26692c2
#
_entry.id   213f25a6024a4b165287722dc26692c2
#
_cell.length_a   1.000
_cell.length_b   1.000
_cell.length_c   1.000
_cell.angle_alpha   90.00
_cell.angle_beta   90.00
_cell.angle_gamma   90.00
#
_symmetry.space_group_name_H-M   'P 1'
#
loop_
_entity.id
_entity.type
_entity.pdbx_description
1 polymer ?
#
loop_
_entity_poly.entity_id
_entity_poly.type
_entity_poly.pdbx_seq_one_letter_code
_entity_poly.pdbx_strand_id
1 'polypeptide(L)'
;MNGRIATLMVHTSPLDQPGIGDAGGMNIYVTESAERMAAMGVQVDIFTRRTNKDVADIVEISPGVRVRQLNVGPVDGVTKERLPELIGELSKEFTRMITADPYDVIHSHYWISGKVAMPAAEKLGIPLIHTMHTMARVKNLNLAEGEMPEPMIRVQ
;
A
#
# COMPACT_ATOMS: atom_id res chain seq x y z
N MET A 1 12.41 -11.78 19.56
CA MET A 1 12.78 -11.05 18.32
C MET A 1 11.62 -10.16 17.96
N ASN A 2 11.86 -8.88 17.87
CA ASN A 2 10.82 -7.96 17.43
C ASN A 2 10.85 -7.95 15.90
N GLY A 3 9.90 -8.64 15.26
CA GLY A 3 9.77 -8.65 13.81
C GLY A 3 9.43 -7.27 13.25
N ARG A 4 9.81 -7.01 11.99
CA ARG A 4 9.51 -5.76 11.27
C ARG A 4 8.74 -6.06 9.99
N ILE A 5 7.61 -5.38 9.82
CA ILE A 5 6.75 -5.55 8.65
C ILE A 5 6.70 -4.25 7.85
N ALA A 6 6.99 -4.34 6.55
CA ALA A 6 6.73 -3.30 5.58
C ALA A 6 5.33 -3.51 4.98
N THR A 7 4.35 -2.78 5.47
CA THR A 7 3.00 -2.78 4.90
C THR A 7 2.93 -1.76 3.77
N LEU A 8 2.36 -2.13 2.62
CA LEU A 8 2.27 -1.25 1.46
C LEU A 8 0.82 -1.03 1.02
N MET A 9 0.38 0.23 1.01
CA MET A 9 -0.90 0.66 0.46
C MET A 9 -0.75 2.02 -0.24
N VAL A 10 -0.58 2.00 -1.57
CA VAL A 10 -0.16 3.17 -2.34
C VAL A 10 -1.30 4.04 -2.88
N HIS A 11 -2.51 3.51 -3.02
CA HIS A 11 -3.63 4.22 -3.66
C HIS A 11 -4.48 5.06 -2.69
N THR A 12 -4.30 4.88 -1.40
CA THR A 12 -4.92 5.67 -0.34
C THR A 12 -3.98 5.70 0.86
N SER A 13 -4.02 6.75 1.66
CA SER A 13 -3.16 6.91 2.83
C SER A 13 -3.90 6.50 4.11
N PRO A 14 -3.24 5.81 5.06
CA PRO A 14 -3.82 5.59 6.38
C PRO A 14 -4.05 6.89 7.17
N LEU A 15 -3.47 8.01 6.72
CA LEU A 15 -3.68 9.34 7.30
C LEU A 15 -4.93 10.03 6.75
N ASP A 16 -5.53 9.49 5.67
CA ASP A 16 -6.76 10.04 5.09
C ASP A 16 -7.96 9.66 5.96
N GLN A 17 -8.90 10.59 6.08
CA GLN A 17 -10.12 10.36 6.85
C GLN A 17 -10.99 9.30 6.14
N PRO A 18 -11.36 8.20 6.82
CA PRO A 18 -12.26 7.20 6.27
C PRO A 18 -13.59 7.81 5.83
N GLY A 19 -14.06 7.41 4.63
CA GLY A 19 -15.29 7.93 4.03
C GLY A 19 -15.09 9.11 3.08
N ILE A 20 -13.83 9.59 2.91
CA ILE A 20 -13.49 10.64 1.95
C ILE A 20 -12.64 10.05 0.84
N GLY A 21 -13.00 10.30 -0.42
CA GLY A 21 -12.29 9.78 -1.59
C GLY A 21 -12.24 8.25 -1.62
N ASP A 22 -11.05 7.69 -1.79
CA ASP A 22 -10.80 6.23 -1.78
C ASP A 22 -10.55 5.67 -0.38
N ALA A 23 -10.53 6.51 0.65
CA ALA A 23 -10.33 6.09 2.04
C ALA A 23 -11.59 5.43 2.60
N GLY A 24 -11.50 4.17 2.98
CA GLY A 24 -12.64 3.38 3.44
C GLY A 24 -12.26 2.22 4.35
N GLY A 25 -13.01 1.13 4.24
CA GLY A 25 -12.81 -0.06 5.07
C GLY A 25 -11.40 -0.65 5.03
N MET A 26 -10.69 -0.53 3.90
CA MET A 26 -9.31 -0.98 3.80
C MET A 26 -8.36 -0.15 4.68
N ASN A 27 -8.55 1.18 4.76
CA ASN A 27 -7.75 2.05 5.61
C ASN A 27 -7.90 1.64 7.08
N ILE A 28 -9.13 1.42 7.53
CA ILE A 28 -9.44 0.96 8.89
C ILE A 28 -8.80 -0.41 9.13
N TYR A 29 -8.98 -1.36 8.20
CA TYR A 29 -8.42 -2.71 8.33
C TYR A 29 -6.89 -2.69 8.47
N VAL A 30 -6.20 -1.92 7.63
CA VAL A 30 -4.73 -1.84 7.65
C VAL A 30 -4.24 -1.22 8.95
N THR A 31 -4.84 -0.12 9.40
CA THR A 31 -4.45 0.58 10.63
C THR A 31 -4.70 -0.30 11.86
N GLU A 32 -5.89 -0.85 12.00
CA GLU A 32 -6.25 -1.73 13.12
C GLU A 32 -5.37 -2.99 13.18
N SER A 33 -5.07 -3.59 12.02
CA SER A 33 -4.20 -4.75 11.94
C SER A 33 -2.77 -4.40 12.36
N ALA A 34 -2.25 -3.26 11.90
CA ALA A 34 -0.92 -2.77 12.26
C ALA A 34 -0.80 -2.50 13.77
N GLU A 35 -1.79 -1.85 14.36
CA GLU A 35 -1.82 -1.59 15.81
C GLU A 35 -1.85 -2.87 16.65
N ARG A 36 -2.62 -3.87 16.21
CA ARG A 36 -2.67 -5.18 16.89
C ARG A 36 -1.34 -5.92 16.79
N MET A 37 -0.68 -5.89 15.63
CA MET A 37 0.66 -6.47 15.47
C MET A 37 1.69 -5.73 16.32
N ALA A 38 1.61 -4.39 16.38
CA ALA A 38 2.48 -3.59 17.23
C ALA A 38 2.29 -3.88 18.72
N ALA A 39 1.06 -4.10 19.17
CA ALA A 39 0.77 -4.51 20.54
C ALA A 39 1.36 -5.89 20.89
N MET A 40 1.64 -6.74 19.89
CA MET A 40 2.37 -8.00 20.06
C MET A 40 3.90 -7.86 19.95
N GLY A 41 4.43 -6.64 19.85
CA GLY A 41 5.86 -6.36 19.80
C GLY A 41 6.46 -6.34 18.39
N VAL A 42 5.61 -6.28 17.34
CA VAL A 42 6.06 -6.18 15.94
C VAL A 42 6.09 -4.70 15.54
N GLN A 43 7.19 -4.25 14.93
CA GLN A 43 7.22 -2.91 14.33
C GLN A 43 6.57 -2.94 12.95
N VAL A 44 5.62 -2.05 12.70
CA VAL A 44 4.93 -1.96 11.43
C VAL A 44 5.13 -0.58 10.81
N ASP A 45 5.71 -0.53 9.62
CA ASP A 45 5.80 0.68 8.81
C ASP A 45 4.86 0.56 7.62
N ILE A 46 3.91 1.51 7.51
CA ILE A 46 2.94 1.55 6.42
C ILE A 46 3.45 2.54 5.37
N PHE A 47 3.84 2.01 4.21
CA PHE A 47 4.30 2.79 3.08
C PHE A 47 3.11 3.21 2.22
N THR A 48 2.99 4.50 1.95
CA THR A 48 1.96 5.08 1.10
C THR A 48 2.55 6.14 0.17
N ARG A 49 1.92 6.37 -0.98
CA ARG A 49 2.34 7.45 -1.87
C ARG A 49 2.01 8.81 -1.23
N ARG A 50 2.96 9.76 -1.31
CA ARG A 50 2.73 11.13 -0.86
C ARG A 50 1.62 11.80 -1.69
N THR A 51 0.59 12.28 -1.01
CA THR A 51 -0.53 13.04 -1.59
C THR A 51 -0.72 14.39 -0.90
N ASN A 52 0.07 14.68 0.12
CA ASN A 52 0.04 15.95 0.84
C ASN A 52 1.48 16.39 1.18
N LYS A 53 1.88 17.57 0.71
CA LYS A 53 3.22 18.16 0.93
C LYS A 53 3.47 18.56 2.38
N ASP A 54 2.42 18.83 3.15
CA ASP A 54 2.51 19.32 4.52
C ASP A 54 2.66 18.17 5.55
N VAL A 55 2.55 16.91 5.09
CA VAL A 55 2.75 15.73 5.94
C VAL A 55 4.24 15.38 5.98
N ALA A 56 4.76 15.09 7.17
CA ALA A 56 6.15 14.65 7.36
C ALA A 56 6.44 13.33 6.62
N ASP A 57 7.73 13.09 6.29
CA ASP A 57 8.15 11.84 5.61
C ASP A 57 7.85 10.58 6.42
N ILE A 58 7.86 10.71 7.74
CA ILE A 58 7.52 9.65 8.70
C ILE A 58 6.57 10.23 9.74
N VAL A 59 5.43 9.56 9.94
CA VAL A 59 4.44 9.92 10.97
C VAL A 59 4.17 8.70 11.82
N GLU A 60 4.43 8.77 13.11
CA GLU A 60 4.00 7.74 14.06
C GLU A 60 2.51 7.95 14.37
N ILE A 61 1.67 6.95 14.07
CA ILE A 61 0.22 7.02 14.29
C ILE A 61 -0.21 6.30 15.57
N SER A 62 0.57 5.35 16.02
CA SER A 62 0.45 4.68 17.33
C SER A 62 1.78 4.04 17.71
N PRO A 63 2.02 3.67 18.99
CA PRO A 63 3.27 3.05 19.39
C PRO A 63 3.64 1.83 18.54
N GLY A 64 4.78 1.90 17.85
CA GLY A 64 5.26 0.83 16.97
C GLY A 64 4.63 0.80 15.57
N VAL A 65 3.77 1.76 15.22
CA VAL A 65 3.18 1.91 13.88
C VAL A 65 3.52 3.27 13.28
N ARG A 66 4.22 3.27 12.16
CA ARG A 66 4.62 4.49 11.44
C ARG A 66 4.08 4.47 10.02
N VAL A 67 3.70 5.64 9.52
CA VAL A 67 3.40 5.87 8.10
C VAL A 67 4.64 6.48 7.45
N ARG A 68 5.10 5.91 6.35
CA ARG A 68 6.27 6.37 5.57
C ARG A 68 5.84 6.78 4.18
N GLN A 69 6.24 7.98 3.77
CA GLN A 69 5.85 8.57 2.48
C GLN A 69 6.78 8.12 1.35
N LEU A 70 6.19 7.60 0.27
CA LEU A 70 6.86 7.37 -1.01
C LEU A 70 6.74 8.65 -1.85
N ASN A 71 7.86 9.32 -2.08
CA ASN A 71 7.93 10.58 -2.85
C ASN A 71 8.01 10.27 -4.35
N VAL A 72 6.89 9.90 -4.96
CA VAL A 72 6.81 9.49 -6.38
C VAL A 72 5.65 10.19 -7.07
N GLY A 73 5.94 10.75 -8.22
CA GLY A 73 5.00 11.52 -9.02
C GLY A 73 4.59 12.85 -8.38
N PRO A 74 3.70 13.61 -9.02
CA PRO A 74 3.18 14.84 -8.47
C PRO A 74 2.31 14.56 -7.23
N VAL A 75 2.35 15.46 -6.25
CA VAL A 75 1.54 15.35 -5.04
C VAL A 75 0.06 15.39 -5.37
N ASP A 76 -0.34 16.32 -6.25
CA ASP A 76 -1.72 16.53 -6.67
C ASP A 76 -1.99 15.96 -8.08
N GLY A 77 -3.26 15.72 -8.39
CA GLY A 77 -3.74 15.43 -9.76
C GLY A 77 -3.51 14.01 -10.25
N VAL A 78 -3.01 13.09 -9.43
CA VAL A 78 -2.92 11.68 -9.78
C VAL A 78 -4.18 10.97 -9.32
N THR A 79 -5.06 10.63 -10.26
CA THR A 79 -6.24 9.84 -9.97
C THR A 79 -5.90 8.36 -9.83
N LYS A 80 -6.78 7.58 -9.25
CA LYS A 80 -6.62 6.13 -9.08
C LYS A 80 -6.40 5.40 -10.41
N GLU A 81 -7.06 5.86 -11.48
CA GLU A 81 -6.95 5.30 -12.82
C GLU A 81 -5.57 5.56 -13.46
N ARG A 82 -4.91 6.65 -13.06
CA ARG A 82 -3.56 6.99 -13.53
C ARG A 82 -2.44 6.45 -12.64
N LEU A 83 -2.76 6.01 -11.44
CA LEU A 83 -1.77 5.47 -10.51
C LEU A 83 -0.96 4.28 -11.07
N PRO A 84 -1.53 3.39 -11.92
CA PRO A 84 -0.76 2.33 -12.58
C PRO A 84 0.44 2.82 -13.41
N GLU A 85 0.41 4.04 -13.93
CA GLU A 85 1.52 4.66 -14.67
C GLU A 85 2.77 4.83 -13.79
N LEU A 86 2.60 4.95 -12.47
CA LEU A 86 3.66 5.16 -11.49
C LEU A 86 4.19 3.88 -10.84
N ILE A 87 3.66 2.70 -11.17
CA ILE A 87 4.06 1.43 -10.52
C ILE A 87 5.58 1.22 -10.56
N GLY A 88 6.20 1.49 -11.71
CA GLY A 88 7.65 1.31 -11.88
C GLY A 88 8.48 2.22 -10.97
N GLU A 89 8.10 3.49 -10.84
CA GLU A 89 8.79 4.45 -9.97
C GLU A 89 8.53 4.16 -8.50
N LEU A 90 7.28 3.82 -8.15
CA LEU A 90 6.91 3.41 -6.79
C LEU A 90 7.69 2.17 -6.35
N SER A 91 7.83 1.18 -7.24
CA SER A 91 8.60 -0.02 -6.95
C SER A 91 10.09 0.27 -6.71
N LYS A 92 10.69 1.14 -7.51
CA LYS A 92 12.09 1.56 -7.33
C LYS A 92 12.29 2.27 -5.99
N GLU A 93 11.43 3.23 -5.67
CA GLU A 93 11.52 3.99 -4.42
C GLU A 93 11.26 3.13 -3.20
N PHE A 94 10.23 2.28 -3.23
CA PHE A 94 9.96 1.32 -2.18
C PHE A 94 11.14 0.38 -1.94
N THR A 95 11.69 -0.21 -3.01
CA THR A 95 12.87 -1.08 -2.93
C THR A 95 14.05 -0.37 -2.32
N ARG A 96 14.32 0.87 -2.73
CA ARG A 96 15.39 1.70 -2.17
C ARG A 96 15.23 1.89 -0.66
N MET A 97 14.03 2.24 -0.22
CA MET A 97 13.76 2.50 1.20
C MET A 97 13.89 1.25 2.07
N ILE A 98 13.36 0.09 1.64
CA ILE A 98 13.44 -1.14 2.42
C ILE A 98 14.81 -1.82 2.31
N THR A 99 15.64 -1.46 1.32
CA THR A 99 17.05 -1.87 1.27
C THR A 99 17.88 -1.11 2.31
N ALA A 100 17.61 0.19 2.47
CA ALA A 100 18.30 1.04 3.44
C ALA A 100 17.89 0.74 4.89
N ASP A 101 16.66 0.27 5.09
CA ASP A 101 16.08 -0.04 6.39
C ASP A 101 15.31 -1.38 6.29
N PRO A 102 15.98 -2.53 6.56
CA PRO A 102 15.46 -3.87 6.23
C PRO A 102 14.25 -4.31 7.04
N TYR A 103 13.41 -5.14 6.42
CA TYR A 103 12.20 -5.74 6.97
C TYR A 103 12.21 -7.26 6.82
N ASP A 104 11.47 -7.95 7.70
CA ASP A 104 11.35 -9.42 7.69
C ASP A 104 10.27 -9.90 6.72
N VAL A 105 9.22 -9.10 6.53
CA VAL A 105 8.05 -9.41 5.69
C VAL A 105 7.56 -8.15 4.99
N ILE A 106 7.10 -8.30 3.76
CA ILE A 106 6.33 -7.29 3.04
C ILE A 106 4.86 -7.73 3.03
N HIS A 107 3.94 -6.86 3.44
CA HIS A 107 2.50 -7.09 3.35
C HIS A 107 1.85 -6.03 2.47
N SER A 108 1.44 -6.38 1.28
CA SER A 108 0.83 -5.47 0.33
C SER A 108 -0.70 -5.59 0.33
N HIS A 109 -1.38 -4.44 0.22
CA HIS A 109 -2.82 -4.32 0.21
C HIS A 109 -3.29 -3.72 -1.10
N TYR A 110 -4.24 -4.38 -1.75
CA TYR A 110 -4.77 -4.03 -3.06
C TYR A 110 -3.79 -4.26 -4.21
N TRP A 111 -4.31 -4.52 -5.39
CA TRP A 111 -3.54 -4.99 -6.55
C TRP A 111 -2.36 -4.10 -6.97
N ILE A 112 -2.52 -2.76 -6.92
CA ILE A 112 -1.42 -1.83 -7.27
C ILE A 112 -0.24 -2.01 -6.33
N SER A 113 -0.51 -2.07 -5.03
CA SER A 113 0.52 -2.31 -4.02
C SER A 113 1.20 -3.67 -4.20
N GLY A 114 0.46 -4.69 -4.61
CA GLY A 114 1.04 -5.99 -4.98
C GLY A 114 2.04 -5.88 -6.12
N LYS A 115 1.67 -5.19 -7.20
CA LYS A 115 2.56 -4.95 -8.36
C LYS A 115 3.80 -4.13 -7.98
N VAL A 116 3.68 -3.19 -7.06
CA VAL A 116 4.81 -2.39 -6.55
C VAL A 116 5.73 -3.23 -5.68
N ALA A 117 5.18 -4.10 -4.83
CA ALA A 117 5.93 -4.89 -3.85
C ALA A 117 6.70 -6.07 -4.45
N MET A 118 6.15 -6.72 -5.48
CA MET A 118 6.73 -7.95 -6.06
C MET A 118 8.20 -7.83 -6.45
N PRO A 119 8.65 -6.81 -7.22
CA PRO A 119 10.06 -6.70 -7.60
C PRO A 119 11.00 -6.51 -6.40
N ALA A 120 10.54 -5.83 -5.36
CA ALA A 120 11.31 -5.64 -4.13
C ALA A 120 11.46 -6.97 -3.36
N ALA A 121 10.35 -7.71 -3.22
CA ALA A 121 10.35 -9.02 -2.57
C ALA A 121 11.28 -10.01 -3.26
N GLU A 122 11.20 -10.10 -4.59
CA GLU A 122 12.06 -10.96 -5.40
C GLU A 122 13.54 -10.57 -5.29
N LYS A 123 13.84 -9.27 -5.44
CA LYS A 123 15.22 -8.77 -5.41
C LYS A 123 15.89 -8.97 -4.05
N LEU A 124 15.15 -8.81 -2.97
CA LEU A 124 15.71 -8.83 -1.60
C LEU A 124 15.51 -10.18 -0.90
N GLY A 125 14.77 -11.11 -1.51
CA GLY A 125 14.46 -12.41 -0.90
C GLY A 125 13.55 -12.29 0.33
N ILE A 126 12.71 -11.25 0.41
CA ILE A 126 11.80 -11.00 1.53
C ILE A 126 10.44 -11.64 1.22
N PRO A 127 9.85 -12.43 2.13
CA PRO A 127 8.51 -12.98 1.95
C PRO A 127 7.46 -11.88 1.68
N LEU A 128 6.61 -12.10 0.68
CA LEU A 128 5.50 -11.21 0.32
C LEU A 128 4.16 -11.86 0.67
N ILE A 129 3.40 -11.21 1.54
CA ILE A 129 2.00 -11.50 1.80
C ILE A 129 1.17 -10.48 1.02
N HIS A 130 0.11 -10.92 0.36
CA HIS A 130 -0.77 -10.04 -0.41
C HIS A 130 -2.23 -10.21 -0.02
N THR A 131 -2.88 -9.09 0.34
CA THR A 131 -4.32 -9.03 0.59
C THR A 131 -5.01 -8.27 -0.53
N MET A 132 -5.83 -8.96 -1.33
CA MET A 132 -6.47 -8.42 -2.54
C MET A 132 -7.51 -7.33 -2.22
N HIS A 133 -8.27 -7.46 -1.14
CA HIS A 133 -9.46 -6.70 -0.76
C HIS A 133 -10.61 -6.79 -1.78
N THR A 134 -10.30 -6.74 -3.07
CA THR A 134 -11.27 -6.93 -4.17
C THR A 134 -10.61 -7.69 -5.31
N MET A 135 -11.35 -8.59 -5.94
CA MET A 135 -10.87 -9.41 -7.05
C MET A 135 -11.49 -8.94 -8.35
N ALA A 136 -10.70 -8.32 -9.22
CA ALA A 136 -11.16 -7.78 -10.50
C ALA A 136 -11.80 -8.85 -11.39
N ARG A 137 -11.23 -10.05 -11.43
CA ARG A 137 -11.79 -11.16 -12.23
C ARG A 137 -13.18 -11.56 -11.75
N VAL A 138 -13.39 -11.64 -10.43
CA VAL A 138 -14.70 -11.95 -9.85
C VAL A 138 -15.70 -10.82 -10.13
N LYS A 139 -15.26 -9.56 -10.00
CA LYS A 139 -16.08 -8.40 -10.34
C LYS A 139 -16.50 -8.44 -11.81
N ASN A 140 -15.55 -8.70 -12.72
CA ASN A 140 -15.86 -8.77 -14.16
C ASN A 140 -16.82 -9.92 -14.56
N LEU A 141 -16.86 -10.99 -13.78
CA LEU A 141 -17.83 -12.09 -13.97
C LEU A 141 -19.23 -11.76 -13.44
N ASN A 142 -19.38 -10.72 -12.61
CA ASN A 142 -20.61 -10.33 -11.94
C ASN A 142 -20.95 -8.86 -12.15
N LEU A 143 -20.60 -8.29 -13.33
CA LEU A 143 -20.90 -6.90 -13.67
C LEU A 143 -22.41 -6.66 -13.68
N ALA A 144 -22.85 -5.58 -13.07
CA ALA A 144 -24.21 -5.09 -13.20
C ALA A 144 -24.40 -4.42 -14.57
N GLU A 145 -25.67 -4.26 -14.97
CA GLU A 145 -26.01 -3.59 -16.22
C GLU A 145 -25.44 -2.15 -16.22
N GLY A 146 -24.66 -1.82 -17.26
CA GLY A 146 -24.00 -0.51 -17.38
C GLY A 146 -22.67 -0.36 -16.67
N GLU A 147 -22.22 -1.35 -15.90
CA GLU A 147 -20.87 -1.32 -15.30
C GLU A 147 -19.80 -1.66 -16.34
N MET A 148 -18.70 -0.89 -16.28
CA MET A 148 -17.51 -1.17 -17.11
C MET A 148 -16.63 -2.22 -16.44
N PRO A 149 -16.03 -3.15 -17.22
CA PRO A 149 -15.11 -4.14 -16.69
C PRO A 149 -13.82 -3.48 -16.16
N GLU A 150 -13.25 -4.10 -15.14
CA GLU A 150 -11.93 -3.74 -14.64
C GLU A 150 -10.86 -3.97 -15.72
N PRO A 151 -9.86 -3.10 -15.82
CA PRO A 151 -8.83 -3.20 -16.85
C PRO A 151 -7.98 -4.47 -16.73
N MET A 152 -7.47 -4.96 -17.86
CA MET A 152 -6.67 -6.20 -17.92
C MET A 152 -5.45 -6.19 -17.01
N ILE A 153 -4.79 -5.04 -16.83
CA ILE A 153 -3.65 -4.90 -15.90
C ILE A 153 -4.00 -5.29 -14.46
N ARG A 154 -5.28 -5.15 -14.09
CA ARG A 154 -5.77 -5.51 -12.75
C ARG A 154 -6.20 -6.98 -12.67
N VAL A 155 -6.55 -7.59 -13.80
CA VAL A 155 -7.04 -8.99 -13.87
C VAL A 155 -5.90 -9.99 -13.90
N GLN A 156 -4.76 -9.61 -14.46
CA GLN A 156 -3.51 -10.39 -14.55
C GLN A 156 -2.71 -10.34 -13.25
#